data_79a3b6a6921fb40456ae77807baf7e20
#
_entry.id   79a3b6a6921fb40456ae77807baf7e20
#
_cell.length_a   1.000
_cell.length_b   1.000
_cell.length_c   1.000
_cell.angle_alpha   90.00
_cell.angle_beta   90.00
_cell.angle_gamma   90.00
#
_symmetry.space_group_name_H-M   'P 1'
#
loop_
_entity.id
_entity.type
_entity.pdbx_description
1 polymer ?
#
loop_
_entity_poly.entity_id
_entity_poly.type
_entity_poly.pdbx_seq_one_letter_code
_entity_poly.pdbx_strand_id
1 'polypeptide(L)'
;MLNPSKTKVMAITSKKEYREDIFDVWGRKTPSYEKHYENEVIKPLADFGVGTNAVSDAKGKILGAAYEVLIMAYFIGLYSKRQKPLGEYVDIKDCGQPIQYWGNLDSKKGRKAYPKLREYMFMSLVARTPDIDWIALDKGQRTVNETVNMLMLTMEEYINYGLSVLAEKLKEDEGYFYNKNSFLDIFKGLTRPKQDAAEEEEDAPESLD
;
A
#
# COMPACT_ATOMS: atom_id res chain seq x y z
N MET A 1 5.97 -72.75 26.29
CA MET A 1 6.74 -71.71 25.59
C MET A 1 5.74 -70.83 24.88
N LEU A 2 5.40 -69.66 25.45
CA LEU A 2 4.41 -68.73 24.96
C LEU A 2 5.15 -67.63 24.17
N ASN A 3 4.72 -67.42 22.93
CA ASN A 3 5.28 -66.46 22.01
C ASN A 3 4.68 -65.07 22.30
N PRO A 4 5.46 -63.99 22.58
CA PRO A 4 4.90 -62.69 22.79
C PRO A 4 4.55 -62.04 21.46
N SER A 5 3.28 -61.72 21.27
CA SER A 5 2.78 -60.95 20.12
C SER A 5 3.39 -59.54 20.09
N LYS A 6 4.00 -59.24 18.97
CA LYS A 6 4.52 -57.93 18.63
C LYS A 6 3.36 -56.96 18.38
N THR A 7 3.03 -56.15 19.36
CA THR A 7 2.17 -54.99 19.14
C THR A 7 2.88 -53.93 18.36
N LYS A 8 2.52 -53.82 17.06
CA LYS A 8 3.05 -52.81 16.15
C LYS A 8 2.40 -51.45 16.51
N VAL A 9 3.14 -50.62 17.26
CA VAL A 9 2.75 -49.26 17.51
C VAL A 9 2.85 -48.49 16.18
N MET A 10 1.70 -48.22 15.57
CA MET A 10 1.60 -47.27 14.45
C MET A 10 1.96 -45.87 14.98
N ALA A 11 3.14 -45.42 14.62
CA ALA A 11 3.50 -43.99 14.78
C ALA A 11 2.61 -43.21 13.82
N ILE A 12 1.65 -42.48 14.42
CA ILE A 12 0.89 -41.47 13.70
C ILE A 12 1.85 -40.28 13.50
N THR A 13 2.60 -40.31 12.41
CA THR A 13 3.29 -39.12 11.91
C THR A 13 2.22 -38.17 11.40
N SER A 14 1.76 -37.25 12.25
CA SER A 14 1.00 -36.11 11.80
C SER A 14 1.90 -35.35 10.81
N LYS A 15 1.63 -35.47 9.51
CA LYS A 15 2.14 -34.51 8.53
C LYS A 15 1.67 -33.15 9.00
N LYS A 16 2.57 -32.36 9.55
CA LYS A 16 2.34 -30.94 9.80
C LYS A 16 2.10 -30.35 8.42
N GLU A 17 0.84 -30.15 8.06
CA GLU A 17 0.45 -29.51 6.83
C GLU A 17 1.14 -28.14 6.83
N TYR A 18 2.06 -27.92 5.88
CA TYR A 18 2.84 -26.69 5.80
C TYR A 18 1.85 -25.60 5.38
N ARG A 19 1.37 -24.85 6.36
CA ARG A 19 0.46 -23.73 6.13
C ARG A 19 1.30 -22.57 5.62
N GLU A 20 1.02 -22.10 4.40
CA GLU A 20 1.72 -20.92 3.86
C GLU A 20 1.51 -19.71 4.78
N ASP A 21 2.59 -18.97 5.00
CA ASP A 21 2.55 -17.73 5.77
C ASP A 21 1.74 -16.67 4.99
N ILE A 22 0.74 -16.09 5.64
CA ILE A 22 -0.16 -15.09 5.04
C ILE A 22 0.63 -13.84 4.56
N PHE A 23 1.66 -13.45 5.28
CA PHE A 23 2.53 -12.33 4.90
C PHE A 23 3.30 -12.63 3.61
N ASP A 24 3.80 -13.86 3.47
CA ASP A 24 4.50 -14.30 2.26
C ASP A 24 3.55 -14.38 1.07
N VAL A 25 2.33 -14.90 1.27
CA VAL A 25 1.31 -14.96 0.21
C VAL A 25 0.92 -13.55 -0.25
N TRP A 26 0.68 -12.64 0.69
CA TRP A 26 0.41 -11.23 0.40
C TRP A 26 1.61 -10.57 -0.31
N GLY A 27 2.82 -10.82 0.14
CA GLY A 27 4.04 -10.28 -0.46
C GLY A 27 4.22 -10.65 -1.94
N ARG A 28 3.72 -11.81 -2.36
CA ARG A 28 3.76 -12.26 -3.77
C ARG A 28 2.70 -11.59 -4.65
N LYS A 29 1.72 -10.90 -4.08
CA LYS A 29 0.69 -10.20 -4.86
C LYS A 29 1.23 -8.90 -5.46
N THR A 30 0.58 -8.49 -6.53
CA THR A 30 0.81 -7.22 -7.21
C THR A 30 -0.49 -6.44 -7.16
N PRO A 31 -0.54 -5.27 -6.49
CA PRO A 31 -1.76 -4.48 -6.42
C PRO A 31 -2.11 -3.82 -7.75
N SER A 32 -3.39 -3.63 -7.97
CA SER A 32 -3.97 -3.00 -9.14
C SER A 32 -4.40 -1.56 -8.83
N TYR A 33 -4.57 -0.76 -9.87
CA TYR A 33 -5.07 0.60 -9.81
C TYR A 33 -5.81 0.98 -11.11
N GLU A 34 -6.62 2.02 -11.09
CA GLU A 34 -7.30 2.53 -12.28
C GLU A 34 -6.28 3.09 -13.27
N LYS A 35 -6.25 2.57 -14.49
CA LYS A 35 -5.21 2.78 -15.50
C LYS A 35 -4.98 4.26 -15.87
N HIS A 36 -6.01 5.11 -15.78
CA HIS A 36 -5.86 6.52 -16.09
C HIS A 36 -4.83 7.22 -15.19
N TYR A 37 -4.69 6.78 -13.92
CA TYR A 37 -3.67 7.31 -13.02
C TYR A 37 -2.22 7.04 -13.48
N GLU A 38 -2.01 6.13 -14.43
CA GLU A 38 -0.69 5.94 -15.01
C GLU A 38 -0.17 7.23 -15.65
N ASN A 39 -1.03 7.93 -16.40
CA ASN A 39 -0.65 9.17 -17.08
C ASN A 39 -0.83 10.41 -16.19
N GLU A 40 -1.84 10.41 -15.33
CA GLU A 40 -2.19 11.56 -14.50
C GLU A 40 -1.27 11.72 -13.28
N VAL A 41 -0.77 10.61 -12.71
CA VAL A 41 -0.03 10.62 -11.44
C VAL A 41 1.30 9.91 -11.55
N ILE A 42 1.31 8.65 -12.00
CA ILE A 42 2.49 7.80 -11.88
C ILE A 42 3.62 8.29 -12.79
N LYS A 43 3.34 8.52 -14.05
CA LYS A 43 4.34 9.05 -15.00
C LYS A 43 4.86 10.45 -14.64
N PRO A 44 4.04 11.40 -14.17
CA PRO A 44 4.53 12.68 -13.66
C PRO A 44 5.47 12.55 -12.48
N LEU A 45 5.20 11.66 -11.51
CA LEU A 45 5.93 11.57 -10.26
C LEU A 45 7.10 10.58 -10.26
N ALA A 46 7.07 9.54 -11.10
CA ALA A 46 8.07 8.47 -11.09
C ALA A 46 8.85 8.35 -12.38
N ASP A 47 10.12 7.96 -12.25
CA ASP A 47 10.94 7.53 -13.38
C ASP A 47 10.73 6.02 -13.60
N PHE A 48 10.34 5.63 -14.81
CA PHE A 48 10.14 4.21 -15.16
C PHE A 48 11.48 3.48 -15.41
N GLY A 49 12.41 3.61 -14.47
CA GLY A 49 13.51 2.66 -14.34
C GLY A 49 14.65 2.74 -15.36
N VAL A 50 14.73 3.78 -16.17
CA VAL A 50 15.82 3.96 -17.11
C VAL A 50 16.59 5.24 -16.76
N GLY A 51 17.61 5.09 -15.91
CA GLY A 51 18.53 6.18 -15.64
C GLY A 51 19.19 6.13 -14.26
N THR A 52 20.25 6.88 -14.13
CA THR A 52 20.88 7.21 -12.85
C THR A 52 20.04 8.25 -12.11
N ASN A 53 20.21 8.39 -10.79
CA ASN A 53 19.53 9.43 -10.00
C ASN A 53 19.69 10.83 -10.63
N ALA A 54 20.87 11.13 -11.23
CA ALA A 54 21.11 12.41 -11.90
C ALA A 54 20.20 12.63 -13.13
N VAL A 55 19.86 11.58 -13.88
CA VAL A 55 18.93 11.67 -15.02
C VAL A 55 17.49 11.82 -14.54
N SER A 56 17.13 11.15 -13.46
CA SER A 56 15.82 11.30 -12.81
C SER A 56 15.65 12.72 -12.27
N ASP A 57 16.64 13.23 -11.56
CA ASP A 57 16.66 14.61 -11.03
C ASP A 57 16.57 15.65 -12.16
N ALA A 58 17.30 15.44 -13.26
CA ALA A 58 17.24 16.33 -14.44
C ALA A 58 15.86 16.33 -15.13
N LYS A 59 15.08 15.24 -15.00
CA LYS A 59 13.71 15.15 -15.51
C LYS A 59 12.67 15.66 -14.52
N GLY A 60 13.07 16.12 -13.33
CA GLY A 60 12.16 16.55 -12.27
C GLY A 60 11.34 15.44 -11.63
N LYS A 61 11.76 14.18 -11.77
CA LYS A 61 11.07 13.05 -11.16
C LYS A 61 11.46 12.90 -9.69
N ILE A 62 10.46 12.78 -8.83
CA ILE A 62 10.65 12.79 -7.38
C ILE A 62 10.87 11.37 -6.86
N LEU A 63 10.16 10.40 -7.46
CA LEU A 63 10.17 9.00 -7.07
C LEU A 63 10.86 8.15 -8.14
N GLY A 64 11.57 7.14 -7.73
CA GLY A 64 12.40 6.34 -8.63
C GLY A 64 11.67 5.17 -9.30
N ALA A 65 10.44 4.88 -8.88
CA ALA A 65 9.66 3.76 -9.43
C ALA A 65 8.15 3.95 -9.21
N ALA A 66 7.35 3.34 -10.09
CA ALA A 66 5.88 3.40 -10.00
C ALA A 66 5.34 2.90 -8.64
N TYR A 67 5.93 1.82 -8.10
CA TYR A 67 5.47 1.28 -6.81
C TYR A 67 5.71 2.25 -5.63
N GLU A 68 6.67 3.18 -5.72
CA GLU A 68 6.89 4.21 -4.70
C GLU A 68 5.72 5.20 -4.67
N VAL A 69 5.15 5.52 -5.84
CA VAL A 69 3.91 6.32 -5.92
C VAL A 69 2.74 5.59 -5.26
N LEU A 70 2.61 4.28 -5.52
CA LEU A 70 1.55 3.48 -4.89
C LEU A 70 1.71 3.36 -3.38
N ILE A 71 2.95 3.30 -2.87
CA ILE A 71 3.22 3.34 -1.42
C ILE A 71 2.73 4.68 -0.84
N MET A 72 3.07 5.80 -1.47
CA MET A 72 2.62 7.12 -1.02
C MET A 72 1.09 7.23 -1.07
N ALA A 73 0.46 6.79 -2.16
CA ALA A 73 -0.98 6.78 -2.30
C ALA A 73 -1.65 5.90 -1.23
N TYR A 74 -1.11 4.70 -0.96
CA TYR A 74 -1.59 3.84 0.11
C TYR A 74 -1.62 4.55 1.46
N PHE A 75 -0.51 5.21 1.84
CA PHE A 75 -0.45 5.92 3.11
C PHE A 75 -1.35 7.15 3.16
N ILE A 76 -1.52 7.87 2.05
CA ILE A 76 -2.50 8.97 1.97
C ILE A 76 -3.90 8.43 2.25
N GLY A 77 -4.34 7.36 1.60
CA GLY A 77 -5.63 6.72 1.84
C GLY A 77 -5.78 6.25 3.29
N LEU A 78 -4.77 5.54 3.80
CA LEU A 78 -4.75 5.00 5.15
C LEU A 78 -4.90 6.10 6.23
N TYR A 79 -4.11 7.16 6.14
CA TYR A 79 -4.14 8.27 7.10
C TYR A 79 -5.38 9.15 6.95
N SER A 80 -5.92 9.28 5.73
CA SER A 80 -7.23 9.91 5.48
C SER A 80 -8.38 9.08 6.03
N LYS A 81 -8.18 7.78 6.33
CA LYS A 81 -9.22 6.81 6.65
C LYS A 81 -10.29 6.74 5.56
N ARG A 82 -9.90 6.90 4.31
CA ARG A 82 -10.81 6.93 3.15
C ARG A 82 -10.36 5.90 2.13
N GLN A 83 -11.34 5.20 1.59
CA GLN A 83 -11.22 4.19 0.55
C GLN A 83 -12.01 4.63 -0.67
N LYS A 84 -11.53 4.30 -1.85
CA LYS A 84 -12.23 4.49 -3.12
C LYS A 84 -12.19 3.16 -3.86
N PRO A 85 -13.31 2.44 -4.00
CA PRO A 85 -13.37 1.23 -4.80
C PRO A 85 -12.89 1.48 -6.23
N LEU A 86 -12.27 0.46 -6.82
CA LEU A 86 -11.99 0.50 -8.26
C LEU A 86 -13.30 0.47 -9.05
N GLY A 87 -13.42 1.31 -10.07
CA GLY A 87 -14.64 1.42 -10.86
C GLY A 87 -14.93 0.14 -11.65
N GLU A 88 -16.21 -0.26 -11.73
CA GLU A 88 -16.64 -1.50 -12.44
C GLU A 88 -16.35 -1.46 -13.93
N TYR A 89 -16.35 -0.26 -14.53
CA TYR A 89 -16.22 -0.06 -15.99
C TYR A 89 -14.93 0.68 -16.36
N VAL A 90 -13.92 0.66 -15.50
CA VAL A 90 -12.65 1.35 -15.71
C VAL A 90 -11.55 0.34 -16.04
N ASP A 91 -10.71 0.68 -17.00
CA ASP A 91 -9.51 -0.11 -17.28
C ASP A 91 -8.62 -0.16 -16.04
N ILE A 92 -8.25 -1.37 -15.62
CA ILE A 92 -7.39 -1.64 -14.47
C ILE A 92 -6.02 -2.05 -14.96
N LYS A 93 -4.98 -1.62 -14.25
CA LYS A 93 -3.60 -1.99 -14.48
C LYS A 93 -2.95 -2.43 -13.17
N ASP A 94 -2.15 -3.49 -13.21
CA ASP A 94 -1.32 -3.86 -12.08
C ASP A 94 -0.01 -3.05 -12.03
N CYS A 95 0.61 -3.00 -10.85
CA CYS A 95 1.86 -2.28 -10.62
C CYS A 95 3.07 -2.90 -11.36
N GLY A 96 2.96 -4.14 -11.84
CA GLY A 96 4.03 -4.88 -12.49
C GLY A 96 5.12 -5.42 -11.57
N GLN A 97 5.13 -5.03 -10.29
CA GLN A 97 6.11 -5.48 -9.30
C GLN A 97 5.44 -6.01 -8.03
N PRO A 98 5.66 -7.29 -7.65
CA PRO A 98 5.15 -7.86 -6.41
C PRO A 98 5.61 -7.08 -5.17
N ILE A 99 4.73 -7.02 -4.17
CA ILE A 99 4.94 -6.29 -2.92
C ILE A 99 6.21 -6.75 -2.18
N GLN A 100 6.59 -8.02 -2.29
CA GLN A 100 7.80 -8.55 -1.64
C GLN A 100 9.09 -7.81 -2.02
N TYR A 101 9.10 -7.10 -3.15
CA TYR A 101 10.25 -6.32 -3.60
C TYR A 101 10.15 -4.83 -3.25
N TRP A 102 9.05 -4.39 -2.65
CA TRP A 102 8.85 -2.99 -2.27
C TRP A 102 9.74 -2.63 -1.09
N GLY A 103 10.38 -1.48 -1.17
CA GLY A 103 11.36 -1.04 -0.15
C GLY A 103 12.70 -1.79 -0.16
N ASN A 104 12.85 -2.84 -0.99
CA ASN A 104 14.13 -3.50 -1.23
C ASN A 104 14.86 -2.73 -2.34
N LEU A 105 15.57 -1.70 -1.94
CA LEU A 105 16.33 -0.90 -2.87
C LEU A 105 17.70 -1.55 -3.12
N ASP A 106 18.03 -1.71 -4.40
CA ASP A 106 19.36 -2.16 -4.79
C ASP A 106 20.38 -1.13 -4.31
N SER A 107 21.30 -1.52 -3.43
CA SER A 107 22.37 -0.68 -2.91
C SER A 107 23.23 -0.07 -4.03
N LYS A 108 23.31 -0.73 -5.20
CA LYS A 108 24.00 -0.25 -6.40
C LYS A 108 23.37 1.00 -7.01
N LYS A 109 22.08 1.27 -6.73
CA LYS A 109 21.37 2.46 -7.21
C LYS A 109 21.43 3.64 -6.24
N GLY A 110 22.19 3.53 -5.15
CA GLY A 110 22.34 4.60 -4.15
C GLY A 110 21.06 4.93 -3.37
N ARG A 111 20.03 4.08 -3.46
CA ARG A 111 18.75 4.30 -2.79
C ARG A 111 18.76 3.76 -1.36
N LYS A 112 18.03 4.43 -0.48
CA LYS A 112 17.88 3.99 0.91
C LYS A 112 16.90 2.83 0.99
N ALA A 113 17.30 1.73 1.64
CA ALA A 113 16.42 0.60 1.91
C ALA A 113 15.46 0.92 3.07
N TYR A 114 14.22 0.41 2.96
CA TYR A 114 13.18 0.51 3.99
C TYR A 114 12.73 -0.90 4.41
N PRO A 115 13.55 -1.66 5.16
CA PRO A 115 13.32 -3.09 5.40
C PRO A 115 12.02 -3.39 6.15
N LYS A 116 11.54 -2.48 7.01
CA LYS A 116 10.31 -2.64 7.80
C LYS A 116 9.05 -2.11 7.11
N LEU A 117 9.16 -1.53 5.92
CA LEU A 117 8.03 -0.90 5.24
C LEU A 117 6.88 -1.88 4.99
N ARG A 118 7.19 -3.07 4.48
CA ARG A 118 6.20 -4.10 4.15
C ARG A 118 5.50 -4.65 5.39
N GLU A 119 6.26 -4.89 6.46
CA GLU A 119 5.70 -5.31 7.74
C GLU A 119 4.71 -4.26 8.27
N TYR A 120 5.07 -2.99 8.19
CA TYR A 120 4.21 -1.89 8.62
C TYR A 120 2.93 -1.79 7.76
N MET A 121 3.06 -1.92 6.44
CA MET A 121 1.91 -1.94 5.53
C MET A 121 0.99 -3.11 5.83
N PHE A 122 1.54 -4.32 5.98
CA PHE A 122 0.76 -5.51 6.28
C PHE A 122 0.01 -5.39 7.61
N MET A 123 0.70 -4.97 8.68
CA MET A 123 0.06 -4.77 9.99
C MET A 123 -1.06 -3.74 9.93
N SER A 124 -0.87 -2.65 9.19
CA SER A 124 -1.91 -1.63 9.03
C SER A 124 -3.12 -2.14 8.24
N LEU A 125 -2.91 -2.99 7.22
CA LEU A 125 -3.99 -3.65 6.49
C LEU A 125 -4.78 -4.61 7.38
N VAL A 126 -4.08 -5.46 8.14
CA VAL A 126 -4.71 -6.38 9.10
C VAL A 126 -5.61 -5.61 10.09
N ALA A 127 -5.12 -4.46 10.58
CA ALA A 127 -5.87 -3.61 11.52
C ALA A 127 -7.05 -2.86 10.86
N ARG A 128 -7.04 -2.70 9.54
CA ARG A 128 -8.03 -1.90 8.78
C ARG A 128 -8.97 -2.72 7.91
N THR A 129 -8.85 -4.04 7.92
CA THR A 129 -9.75 -4.96 7.22
C THR A 129 -10.58 -5.72 8.26
N PRO A 130 -11.72 -5.16 8.72
CA PRO A 130 -12.45 -5.68 9.88
C PRO A 130 -13.14 -7.02 9.63
N ASP A 131 -13.48 -7.34 8.39
CA ASP A 131 -14.29 -8.50 8.03
C ASP A 131 -13.50 -9.81 7.90
N ILE A 132 -12.25 -9.82 8.35
CA ILE A 132 -11.42 -11.02 8.35
C ILE A 132 -11.74 -11.87 9.58
N ASP A 133 -12.34 -13.05 9.35
CA ASP A 133 -12.51 -14.05 10.38
C ASP A 133 -11.21 -14.85 10.58
N TRP A 134 -10.38 -14.36 11.50
CA TRP A 134 -9.10 -14.99 11.86
C TRP A 134 -9.28 -16.36 12.51
N ILE A 135 -10.41 -16.59 13.19
CA ILE A 135 -10.71 -17.89 13.83
C ILE A 135 -11.06 -18.92 12.75
N ALA A 136 -11.85 -18.53 11.75
CA ALA A 136 -12.15 -19.39 10.60
C ALA A 136 -10.88 -19.72 9.80
N LEU A 137 -9.98 -18.75 9.64
CA LEU A 137 -8.69 -18.97 9.03
C LEU A 137 -7.86 -19.97 9.84
N ASP A 138 -7.78 -19.80 11.16
CA ASP A 138 -7.01 -20.70 12.03
C ASP A 138 -7.58 -22.14 12.03
N LYS A 139 -8.89 -22.29 11.98
CA LYS A 139 -9.56 -23.59 11.89
C LYS A 139 -9.54 -24.22 10.49
N GLY A 140 -8.95 -23.56 9.49
CA GLY A 140 -8.94 -24.04 8.12
C GLY A 140 -10.29 -23.96 7.39
N GLN A 141 -11.26 -23.23 7.95
CA GLN A 141 -12.57 -22.98 7.33
C GLN A 141 -12.50 -21.89 6.26
N ARG A 142 -11.46 -21.08 6.29
CA ARG A 142 -11.11 -20.07 5.28
C ARG A 142 -9.67 -20.31 4.81
N THR A 143 -9.41 -20.12 3.54
CA THR A 143 -8.06 -20.27 2.99
C THR A 143 -7.22 -19.01 3.18
N VAL A 144 -5.90 -19.15 3.18
CA VAL A 144 -4.96 -18.03 3.20
C VAL A 144 -5.18 -17.12 1.98
N ASN A 145 -5.43 -17.71 0.80
CA ASN A 145 -5.66 -16.92 -0.42
C ASN A 145 -6.93 -16.06 -0.36
N GLU A 146 -8.04 -16.58 0.17
CA GLU A 146 -9.27 -15.80 0.36
C GLU A 146 -9.02 -14.61 1.31
N THR A 147 -8.33 -14.84 2.41
CA THR A 147 -7.97 -13.78 3.36
C THR A 147 -7.05 -12.74 2.72
N VAL A 148 -6.04 -13.18 1.97
CA VAL A 148 -5.13 -12.27 1.27
C VAL A 148 -5.86 -11.46 0.21
N ASN A 149 -6.84 -12.03 -0.50
CA ASN A 149 -7.63 -11.26 -1.48
C ASN A 149 -8.43 -10.14 -0.82
N MET A 150 -8.95 -10.35 0.41
CA MET A 150 -9.61 -9.27 1.17
C MET A 150 -8.63 -8.16 1.55
N LEU A 151 -7.41 -8.52 2.01
CA LEU A 151 -6.36 -7.55 2.29
C LEU A 151 -5.96 -6.76 1.03
N MET A 152 -5.87 -7.44 -0.12
CA MET A 152 -5.54 -6.79 -1.40
C MET A 152 -6.61 -5.80 -1.82
N LEU A 153 -7.89 -6.18 -1.71
CA LEU A 153 -9.01 -5.28 -2.02
C LEU A 153 -8.93 -4.00 -1.17
N THR A 154 -8.80 -4.14 0.15
CA THR A 154 -8.63 -3.00 1.06
C THR A 154 -7.42 -2.13 0.70
N MET A 155 -6.29 -2.76 0.35
CA MET A 155 -5.08 -2.05 -0.07
C MET A 155 -5.31 -1.25 -1.35
N GLU A 156 -5.93 -1.86 -2.35
CA GLU A 156 -6.20 -1.24 -3.65
C GLU A 156 -7.18 -0.07 -3.53
N GLU A 157 -8.18 -0.17 -2.65
CA GLU A 157 -9.11 0.93 -2.35
C GLU A 157 -8.40 2.12 -1.68
N TYR A 158 -7.48 1.88 -0.73
CA TYR A 158 -6.65 2.94 -0.16
C TYR A 158 -5.73 3.57 -1.20
N ILE A 159 -5.08 2.76 -2.04
CA ILE A 159 -4.24 3.24 -3.15
C ILE A 159 -5.06 4.11 -4.10
N ASN A 160 -6.24 3.65 -4.52
CA ASN A 160 -7.09 4.35 -5.48
C ASN A 160 -7.57 5.70 -4.94
N TYR A 161 -7.91 5.78 -3.64
CA TYR A 161 -8.20 7.05 -2.99
C TYR A 161 -6.95 7.96 -2.96
N GLY A 162 -5.80 7.46 -2.54
CA GLY A 162 -4.58 8.26 -2.49
C GLY A 162 -4.14 8.76 -3.87
N LEU A 163 -4.29 7.95 -4.91
CA LEU A 163 -4.03 8.39 -6.29
C LEU A 163 -4.97 9.52 -6.72
N SER A 164 -6.25 9.50 -6.32
CA SER A 164 -7.16 10.61 -6.61
C SER A 164 -6.70 11.91 -5.94
N VAL A 165 -6.23 11.86 -4.70
CA VAL A 165 -5.69 13.05 -4.00
C VAL A 165 -4.45 13.59 -4.70
N LEU A 166 -3.52 12.69 -5.13
CA LEU A 166 -2.32 13.10 -5.86
C LEU A 166 -2.67 13.71 -7.24
N ALA A 167 -3.67 13.15 -7.93
CA ALA A 167 -4.15 13.66 -9.20
C ALA A 167 -4.75 15.07 -9.07
N GLU A 168 -5.55 15.31 -8.02
CA GLU A 168 -6.11 16.64 -7.72
C GLU A 168 -4.98 17.66 -7.51
N LYS A 169 -3.97 17.33 -6.71
CA LYS A 169 -2.82 18.22 -6.47
C LYS A 169 -2.03 18.55 -7.74
N LEU A 170 -1.79 17.57 -8.60
CA LEU A 170 -1.11 17.79 -9.89
C LEU A 170 -1.97 18.60 -10.86
N LYS A 171 -3.29 18.47 -10.80
CA LYS A 171 -4.22 19.25 -11.62
C LYS A 171 -4.33 20.71 -11.17
N GLU A 172 -4.27 20.96 -9.85
CA GLU A 172 -4.26 22.30 -9.26
C GLU A 172 -2.93 23.03 -9.56
N ASP A 173 -1.81 22.33 -9.45
CA ASP A 173 -0.45 22.84 -9.70
C ASP A 173 0.47 21.71 -10.19
N GLU A 174 0.84 21.72 -11.44
CA GLU A 174 1.77 20.74 -12.02
C GLU A 174 3.15 20.77 -11.34
N GLY A 175 3.53 21.90 -10.76
CA GLY A 175 4.78 22.11 -10.02
C GLY A 175 4.70 21.74 -8.54
N TYR A 176 3.54 21.39 -8.00
CA TYR A 176 3.32 21.16 -6.56
C TYR A 176 4.38 20.26 -5.95
N PHE A 177 4.71 19.13 -6.59
CA PHE A 177 5.66 18.16 -6.08
C PHE A 177 7.14 18.50 -6.31
N TYR A 178 7.48 19.63 -6.93
CA TYR A 178 8.86 20.13 -6.94
C TYR A 178 9.29 20.71 -5.60
N ASN A 179 8.33 21.04 -4.74
CA ASN A 179 8.63 21.40 -3.36
C ASN A 179 8.95 20.14 -2.54
N LYS A 180 10.09 20.14 -1.86
CA LYS A 180 10.57 19.01 -1.02
C LYS A 180 9.62 18.65 0.12
N ASN A 181 8.77 19.58 0.53
CA ASN A 181 7.84 19.39 1.64
C ASN A 181 6.43 18.94 1.20
N SER A 182 6.13 18.86 -0.09
CA SER A 182 4.79 18.62 -0.62
C SER A 182 4.10 17.39 -0.02
N PHE A 183 4.81 16.27 0.07
CA PHE A 183 4.25 15.07 0.72
C PHE A 183 4.04 15.29 2.22
N LEU A 184 4.97 15.95 2.89
CA LEU A 184 4.84 16.27 4.31
C LEU A 184 3.62 17.17 4.57
N ASP A 185 3.38 18.15 3.71
CA ASP A 185 2.25 19.07 3.83
C ASP A 185 0.91 18.34 3.62
N ILE A 186 0.84 17.39 2.67
CA ILE A 186 -0.32 16.51 2.54
C ILE A 186 -0.57 15.77 3.87
N PHE A 187 0.43 15.09 4.43
CA PHE A 187 0.26 14.32 5.67
C PHE A 187 -0.05 15.20 6.88
N LYS A 188 0.53 16.40 6.99
CA LYS A 188 0.17 17.36 8.04
C LYS A 188 -1.29 17.80 7.93
N GLY A 189 -1.78 18.04 6.70
CA GLY A 189 -3.19 18.35 6.47
C GLY A 189 -4.15 17.23 6.88
N LEU A 190 -3.73 15.97 6.73
CA LEU A 190 -4.53 14.80 7.12
C LEU A 190 -4.57 14.55 8.63
N THR A 191 -3.56 15.02 9.37
CA THR A 191 -3.41 14.77 10.82
C THR A 191 -3.88 15.94 11.69
N ARG A 192 -4.17 17.12 11.12
CA ARG A 192 -4.71 18.25 11.86
C ARG A 192 -6.12 17.91 12.37
N PRO A 193 -6.43 18.14 13.66
CA PRO A 193 -7.79 18.06 14.17
C PRO A 193 -8.66 19.09 13.41
N LYS A 194 -9.87 18.70 13.02
CA LYS A 194 -10.82 19.61 12.32
C LYS A 194 -11.23 20.85 13.13
N GLN A 195 -10.80 21.00 14.37
CA GLN A 195 -11.14 22.13 15.24
C GLN A 195 -10.40 23.42 14.90
N ASP A 196 -9.16 23.32 14.35
CA ASP A 196 -8.36 24.53 14.05
C ASP A 196 -8.80 25.24 12.75
N ALA A 197 -9.60 24.58 11.92
CA ALA A 197 -10.10 25.16 10.66
C ALA A 197 -11.36 26.05 10.86
N ALA A 198 -12.04 25.95 12.00
CA ALA A 198 -13.21 26.77 12.32
C ALA A 198 -12.84 28.09 12.99
N GLU A 199 -11.66 28.17 13.62
CA GLU A 199 -11.21 29.41 14.31
C GLU A 199 -10.55 30.40 13.34
N GLU A 200 -10.04 29.97 12.17
CA GLU A 200 -9.48 30.87 11.16
C GLU A 200 -10.55 31.63 10.33
N GLU A 201 -11.81 31.13 10.29
CA GLU A 201 -12.92 31.83 9.61
C GLU A 201 -13.62 32.88 10.48
N GLU A 202 -13.48 32.84 11.81
CA GLU A 202 -14.09 33.85 12.73
C GLU A 202 -13.26 35.12 12.93
N ASP A 203 -11.97 35.11 12.58
CA ASP A 203 -11.06 36.24 12.74
C ASP A 203 -10.85 37.08 11.45
N ALA A 204 -11.73 36.98 10.46
CA ALA A 204 -11.73 37.90 9.33
C ALA A 204 -12.34 39.24 9.79
N PRO A 205 -11.62 40.37 9.76
CA PRO A 205 -12.17 41.65 10.19
C PRO A 205 -13.33 42.05 9.27
N GLU A 206 -14.53 42.26 9.85
CA GLU A 206 -15.64 42.92 9.17
C GLU A 206 -15.14 44.23 8.55
N SER A 207 -15.24 44.34 7.23
CA SER A 207 -15.02 45.59 6.52
C SER A 207 -16.09 46.57 6.92
N LEU A 208 -15.70 47.58 7.71
CA LEU A 208 -16.50 48.77 7.98
C LEU A 208 -16.57 49.63 6.70
N ASP A 209 -17.75 49.67 6.10
CA ASP A 209 -18.17 50.75 5.17
C ASP A 209 -18.37 52.08 5.91
#